data_cb021e6039b7e7ce768df7c678ace005
#
_entry.id   cb021e6039b7e7ce768df7c678ace005
#
_cell.length_a   1.000
_cell.length_b   1.000
_cell.length_c   1.000
_cell.angle_alpha   90.00
_cell.angle_beta   90.00
_cell.angle_gamma   90.00
#
_symmetry.space_group_name_H-M   'P 1'
#
loop_
_entity.id
_entity.type
_entity.pdbx_description
1 polymer ?
#
loop_
_entity_poly.entity_id
_entity_poly.type
_entity_poly.pdbx_seq_one_letter_code
_entity_poly.pdbx_strand_id
1 'polypeptide(L)'
;MIAQSTAKKTGLVGIKVPIENLRRGPASSISVSFKQVDVSKKVASFRIARAAGRIRLKRATVDRIRKGFAEKGDPMSLAKISGIMAAKRTSELLPLCHPLKIESTTIETSLSPSGIEVTATVSATEKTGLEMEALTATTVALLNIWDAVKAYEKDSRGQYPTTRIQDVRVVEKSK
;
A
#
# COMPACT_ATOMS: atom_id res chain seq x y z
N MET A 1 -33.25 -0.10 48.83
CA MET A 1 -32.35 -1.17 48.39
C MET A 1 -31.94 -0.83 46.93
N ILE A 2 -30.78 -0.21 46.75
CA ILE A 2 -30.31 0.31 45.46
C ILE A 2 -29.21 -0.65 45.00
N ALA A 3 -29.43 -1.32 43.87
CA ALA A 3 -28.45 -2.19 43.24
C ALA A 3 -27.40 -1.38 42.50
N GLN A 4 -26.13 -1.48 42.92
CA GLN A 4 -25.01 -0.88 42.23
C GLN A 4 -24.56 -1.79 41.05
N SER A 5 -24.59 -1.26 39.85
CA SER A 5 -24.04 -1.87 38.63
C SER A 5 -22.54 -1.56 38.55
N THR A 6 -21.71 -2.58 38.61
CA THR A 6 -20.26 -2.48 38.42
C THR A 6 -19.91 -2.53 36.91
N ALA A 7 -19.59 -1.38 36.34
CA ALA A 7 -19.03 -1.31 35.01
C ALA A 7 -17.52 -1.64 35.05
N LYS A 8 -17.10 -2.72 34.40
CA LYS A 8 -15.68 -3.04 34.17
C LYS A 8 -15.05 -2.04 33.20
N LYS A 9 -14.08 -1.25 33.68
CA LYS A 9 -13.22 -0.38 32.89
C LYS A 9 -12.23 -1.20 32.07
N THR A 10 -12.37 -1.21 30.76
CA THR A 10 -11.33 -1.65 29.83
C THR A 10 -10.25 -0.58 29.78
N GLY A 11 -9.01 -0.96 30.17
CA GLY A 11 -7.87 -0.06 30.24
C GLY A 11 -7.33 0.29 28.84
N LEU A 12 -7.63 1.48 28.38
CA LEU A 12 -6.82 2.16 27.35
C LEU A 12 -5.62 2.78 28.06
N VAL A 13 -4.42 2.28 27.77
CA VAL A 13 -3.16 2.93 28.21
C VAL A 13 -3.00 4.19 27.37
N GLY A 14 -3.52 5.30 27.89
CA GLY A 14 -3.28 6.62 27.36
C GLY A 14 -1.84 7.04 27.66
N ILE A 15 -1.02 7.22 26.63
CA ILE A 15 0.27 7.89 26.75
C ILE A 15 -0.02 9.36 27.10
N LYS A 16 0.09 9.71 28.38
CA LYS A 16 0.10 11.10 28.84
C LYS A 16 1.45 11.71 28.49
N VAL A 17 1.51 12.50 27.42
CA VAL A 17 2.64 13.41 27.19
C VAL A 17 2.50 14.60 28.13
N PRO A 18 3.48 14.88 29.01
CA PRO A 18 3.42 16.06 29.90
C PRO A 18 3.46 17.33 29.07
N ILE A 19 2.41 18.15 29.14
CA ILE A 19 2.29 19.45 28.44
C ILE A 19 3.12 20.53 29.10
N GLU A 20 3.82 20.27 30.20
CA GLU A 20 4.46 21.28 31.08
C GLU A 20 5.73 21.91 30.51
N ASN A 21 6.27 21.48 29.35
CA ASN A 21 7.50 22.03 28.78
C ASN A 21 7.32 22.85 27.48
N LEU A 22 6.10 23.23 27.13
CA LEU A 22 5.88 24.21 26.05
C LEU A 22 6.09 25.63 26.64
N ARG A 23 7.36 26.06 26.76
CA ARG A 23 7.66 27.50 26.91
C ARG A 23 7.06 28.21 25.71
N ARG A 24 6.02 29.01 25.92
CA ARG A 24 5.48 29.94 24.93
C ARG A 24 6.54 31.02 24.68
N GLY A 25 7.45 30.77 23.75
CA GLY A 25 8.16 31.82 23.04
C GLY A 25 7.17 32.61 22.18
N PRO A 26 7.50 33.83 21.72
CA PRO A 26 6.63 34.58 20.83
C PRO A 26 6.26 33.65 19.65
N ALA A 27 4.98 33.65 19.29
CA ALA A 27 4.42 32.77 18.27
C ALA A 27 5.16 32.99 16.94
N SER A 28 6.28 32.27 16.76
CA SER A 28 6.91 32.12 15.44
C SER A 28 5.93 31.33 14.60
N SER A 29 5.31 31.96 13.62
CA SER A 29 4.47 31.30 12.64
C SER A 29 5.31 30.21 11.99
N ILE A 30 5.00 28.93 12.29
CA ILE A 30 5.61 27.81 11.57
C ILE A 30 5.04 27.86 10.15
N SER A 31 5.80 28.43 9.23
CA SER A 31 5.46 28.38 7.80
C SER A 31 5.79 26.98 7.30
N VAL A 32 4.77 26.19 7.00
CA VAL A 32 4.92 24.90 6.33
C VAL A 32 4.76 25.13 4.85
N SER A 33 5.81 24.88 4.07
CA SER A 33 5.76 24.93 2.61
C SER A 33 5.91 23.52 2.02
N PHE A 34 5.07 23.22 1.03
CA PHE A 34 5.20 22.02 0.21
C PHE A 34 5.75 22.42 -1.16
N LYS A 35 6.77 21.71 -1.63
CA LYS A 35 7.39 22.03 -2.92
C LYS A 35 7.70 20.74 -3.69
N GLN A 36 7.17 20.64 -4.90
CA GLN A 36 7.60 19.62 -5.86
C GLN A 36 9.02 19.96 -6.34
N VAL A 37 9.87 18.93 -6.50
CA VAL A 37 11.25 19.11 -6.95
C VAL A 37 11.27 19.58 -8.40
N ASP A 38 12.01 20.67 -8.71
CA ASP A 38 12.22 21.11 -10.08
C ASP A 38 13.16 20.16 -10.83
N VAL A 39 12.64 19.57 -11.91
CA VAL A 39 13.38 18.66 -12.79
C VAL A 39 13.62 19.25 -14.18
N SER A 40 13.33 20.54 -14.40
CA SER A 40 13.43 21.19 -15.72
C SER A 40 14.82 21.05 -16.34
N LYS A 41 15.88 21.18 -15.54
CA LYS A 41 17.29 21.10 -15.96
C LYS A 41 17.85 19.69 -16.08
N LYS A 42 17.09 18.65 -15.67
CA LYS A 42 17.56 17.26 -15.77
C LYS A 42 17.34 16.74 -17.18
N VAL A 43 18.30 15.98 -17.67
CA VAL A 43 18.18 15.24 -18.92
C VAL A 43 17.34 13.99 -18.67
N ALA A 44 16.41 13.70 -19.58
CA ALA A 44 15.66 12.46 -19.56
C ALA A 44 16.61 11.28 -19.85
N SER A 45 16.41 10.18 -19.16
CA SER A 45 17.13 8.91 -19.36
C SER A 45 16.19 7.75 -19.19
N PHE A 46 16.49 6.63 -19.84
CA PHE A 46 15.74 5.39 -19.61
C PHE A 46 15.90 4.94 -18.17
N ARG A 47 14.79 4.59 -17.53
CA ARG A 47 14.74 4.22 -16.12
C ARG A 47 13.85 3.01 -15.92
N ILE A 48 14.22 2.19 -14.96
CA ILE A 48 13.43 1.06 -14.50
C ILE A 48 13.32 1.15 -12.97
N ALA A 49 12.14 0.87 -12.45
CA ALA A 49 11.95 0.60 -11.04
C ALA A 49 11.12 -0.67 -10.87
N ARG A 50 11.50 -1.50 -9.91
CA ARG A 50 10.79 -2.69 -9.51
C ARG A 50 10.47 -2.62 -8.02
N ALA A 51 9.21 -2.84 -7.68
CA ALA A 51 8.76 -2.96 -6.30
C ALA A 51 8.10 -4.32 -6.09
N ALA A 52 8.24 -4.87 -4.90
CA ALA A 52 7.62 -6.12 -4.51
C ALA A 52 6.91 -5.96 -3.17
N GLY A 53 5.92 -6.81 -2.92
CA GLY A 53 5.20 -6.91 -1.67
C GLY A 53 4.39 -8.19 -1.61
N ARG A 54 3.83 -8.51 -0.47
CA ARG A 54 3.01 -9.72 -0.32
C ARG A 54 1.80 -9.50 0.56
N ILE A 55 0.76 -10.29 0.31
CA ILE A 55 -0.39 -10.43 1.20
C ILE A 55 -0.38 -11.83 1.80
N ARG A 56 -0.43 -11.89 3.14
CA ARG A 56 -0.63 -13.14 3.86
C ARG A 56 -2.11 -13.47 3.92
N LEU A 57 -2.46 -14.74 3.65
CA LEU A 57 -3.82 -15.25 3.62
C LEU A 57 -3.92 -16.56 4.43
N LYS A 58 -5.14 -16.93 4.82
CA LYS A 58 -5.44 -18.25 5.36
C LYS A 58 -5.18 -19.32 4.29
N ARG A 59 -4.70 -20.49 4.70
CA ARG A 59 -4.48 -21.62 3.79
C ARG A 59 -5.74 -21.99 3.00
N ALA A 60 -6.89 -22.02 3.67
CA ALA A 60 -8.17 -22.30 3.04
C ALA A 60 -8.52 -21.32 1.91
N THR A 61 -8.16 -20.03 2.07
CA THR A 61 -8.35 -19.02 1.02
C THR A 61 -7.40 -19.24 -0.16
N VAL A 62 -6.13 -19.57 0.13
CA VAL A 62 -5.15 -19.93 -0.92
C VAL A 62 -5.63 -21.14 -1.72
N ASP A 63 -6.13 -22.19 -1.06
CA ASP A 63 -6.65 -23.39 -1.73
C ASP A 63 -7.91 -23.07 -2.56
N ARG A 64 -8.77 -22.16 -2.10
CA ARG A 64 -9.94 -21.67 -2.87
C ARG A 64 -9.51 -20.93 -4.14
N ILE A 65 -8.53 -20.04 -4.04
CA ILE A 65 -7.97 -19.31 -5.20
C ILE A 65 -7.39 -20.30 -6.21
N ARG A 66 -6.59 -21.27 -5.76
CA ARG A 66 -5.99 -22.30 -6.62
C ARG A 66 -7.01 -23.11 -7.39
N LYS A 67 -8.18 -23.34 -6.78
CA LYS A 67 -9.30 -24.07 -7.41
C LYS A 67 -10.21 -23.20 -8.29
N GLY A 68 -9.97 -21.89 -8.37
CA GLY A 68 -10.80 -20.95 -9.13
C GLY A 68 -12.14 -20.62 -8.47
N PHE A 69 -12.29 -20.81 -7.16
CA PHE A 69 -13.55 -20.62 -6.42
C PHE A 69 -13.66 -19.26 -5.69
N ALA A 70 -12.99 -18.23 -6.18
CA ALA A 70 -13.15 -16.87 -5.66
C ALA A 70 -14.38 -16.20 -6.29
N GLU A 71 -15.36 -15.82 -5.47
CA GLU A 71 -16.67 -15.29 -5.93
C GLU A 71 -16.57 -14.01 -6.77
N LYS A 72 -15.59 -13.14 -6.45
CA LYS A 72 -15.35 -11.87 -7.18
C LYS A 72 -14.49 -12.03 -8.44
N GLY A 73 -14.22 -13.27 -8.87
CA GLY A 73 -13.32 -13.57 -9.98
C GLY A 73 -11.89 -13.84 -9.51
N ASP A 74 -10.97 -14.05 -10.47
CA ASP A 74 -9.57 -14.37 -10.16
C ASP A 74 -8.84 -13.17 -9.54
N PRO A 75 -8.43 -13.23 -8.26
CA PRO A 75 -7.79 -12.11 -7.58
C PRO A 75 -6.42 -11.78 -8.16
N MET A 76 -5.73 -12.72 -8.80
CA MET A 76 -4.43 -12.49 -9.41
C MET A 76 -4.56 -11.69 -10.71
N SER A 77 -5.57 -11.97 -11.53
CA SER A 77 -5.88 -11.18 -12.73
C SER A 77 -6.35 -9.77 -12.37
N LEU A 78 -7.22 -9.64 -11.37
CA LEU A 78 -7.66 -8.32 -10.86
C LEU A 78 -6.48 -7.50 -10.35
N ALA A 79 -5.53 -8.12 -9.65
CA ALA A 79 -4.32 -7.45 -9.18
C ALA A 79 -3.47 -6.90 -10.32
N LYS A 80 -3.31 -7.65 -11.41
CA LYS A 80 -2.54 -7.21 -12.59
C LYS A 80 -3.16 -5.98 -13.23
N ILE A 81 -4.47 -6.00 -13.47
CA ILE A 81 -5.19 -4.87 -14.07
C ILE A 81 -5.11 -3.63 -13.16
N SER A 82 -5.43 -3.79 -11.87
CA SER A 82 -5.44 -2.67 -10.93
C SER A 82 -4.05 -2.09 -10.69
N GLY A 83 -3.00 -2.91 -10.66
CA GLY A 83 -1.61 -2.46 -10.55
C GLY A 83 -1.19 -1.61 -11.74
N ILE A 84 -1.50 -2.03 -12.97
CA ILE A 84 -1.22 -1.23 -14.17
C ILE A 84 -1.97 0.10 -14.14
N MET A 85 -3.24 0.11 -13.75
CA MET A 85 -4.02 1.34 -13.61
C MET A 85 -3.45 2.28 -12.55
N ALA A 86 -3.00 1.73 -11.42
CA ALA A 86 -2.46 2.49 -10.31
C ALA A 86 -1.12 3.16 -10.66
N ALA A 87 -0.22 2.46 -11.36
CA ALA A 87 1.02 3.04 -11.87
C ALA A 87 0.75 4.32 -12.67
N LYS A 88 -0.23 4.28 -13.58
CA LYS A 88 -0.60 5.41 -14.45
C LYS A 88 -1.23 6.59 -13.71
N ARG A 89 -1.69 6.39 -12.47
CA ARG A 89 -2.38 7.40 -11.65
C ARG A 89 -1.57 7.83 -10.42
N THR A 90 -0.30 7.48 -10.35
CA THR A 90 0.54 7.77 -9.19
C THR A 90 0.56 9.25 -8.83
N SER A 91 0.71 10.15 -9.81
CA SER A 91 0.70 11.60 -9.57
C SER A 91 -0.64 12.16 -9.12
N GLU A 92 -1.75 11.49 -9.37
CA GLU A 92 -3.09 11.84 -8.85
C GLU A 92 -3.24 11.47 -7.37
N LEU A 93 -2.52 10.45 -6.90
CA LEU A 93 -2.56 9.94 -5.54
C LEU A 93 -1.49 10.57 -4.62
N LEU A 94 -0.34 10.91 -5.18
CA LEU A 94 0.83 11.43 -4.47
C LEU A 94 1.15 12.84 -4.95
N PRO A 95 0.73 13.89 -4.22
CA PRO A 95 0.68 15.27 -4.72
C PRO A 95 2.04 15.88 -5.10
N LEU A 96 3.15 15.32 -4.62
CA LEU A 96 4.49 15.80 -4.97
C LEU A 96 5.17 14.98 -6.08
N CYS A 97 4.51 13.93 -6.58
CA CYS A 97 4.99 13.17 -7.72
C CYS A 97 4.72 13.91 -9.03
N HIS A 98 5.69 13.84 -9.95
CA HIS A 98 5.51 14.37 -11.31
C HIS A 98 4.59 13.43 -12.12
N PRO A 99 3.73 13.94 -13.00
CA PRO A 99 3.05 13.10 -13.97
C PRO A 99 4.07 12.58 -15.01
N LEU A 100 4.28 11.26 -15.00
CA LEU A 100 5.27 10.61 -15.87
C LEU A 100 4.61 9.89 -17.03
N LYS A 101 5.27 9.89 -18.18
CA LYS A 101 4.89 9.15 -19.38
C LYS A 101 5.40 7.71 -19.28
N ILE A 102 4.66 6.84 -18.61
CA ILE A 102 5.03 5.44 -18.46
C ILE A 102 5.01 4.75 -19.82
N GLU A 103 6.11 4.09 -20.19
CA GLU A 103 6.26 3.34 -21.44
C GLU A 103 5.86 1.86 -21.25
N SER A 104 6.20 1.28 -20.10
CA SER A 104 5.85 -0.11 -19.79
C SER A 104 5.53 -0.31 -18.32
N THR A 105 4.56 -1.18 -18.05
CA THR A 105 4.22 -1.67 -16.70
C THR A 105 3.92 -3.16 -16.77
N THR A 106 4.65 -3.94 -15.99
CA THR A 106 4.42 -5.38 -15.82
C THR A 106 4.08 -5.67 -14.37
N ILE A 107 3.00 -6.41 -14.13
CA ILE A 107 2.62 -6.90 -12.81
C ILE A 107 2.68 -8.42 -12.82
N GLU A 108 3.54 -8.97 -12.01
CA GLU A 108 3.69 -10.40 -11.79
C GLU A 108 3.07 -10.78 -10.45
N THR A 109 2.43 -11.95 -10.41
CA THR A 109 1.79 -12.48 -9.20
C THR A 109 2.21 -13.93 -9.02
N SER A 110 2.55 -14.31 -7.79
CA SER A 110 2.94 -15.68 -7.43
C SER A 110 2.14 -16.17 -6.23
N LEU A 111 1.46 -17.31 -6.37
CA LEU A 111 0.67 -17.94 -5.31
C LEU A 111 1.54 -18.90 -4.50
N SER A 112 1.70 -18.62 -3.22
CA SER A 112 2.39 -19.46 -2.24
C SER A 112 1.40 -20.12 -1.27
N PRO A 113 1.82 -21.11 -0.45
CA PRO A 113 0.94 -21.69 0.59
C PRO A 113 0.45 -20.69 1.65
N SER A 114 1.10 -19.54 1.79
CA SER A 114 0.81 -18.54 2.82
C SER A 114 0.20 -17.25 2.27
N GLY A 115 -0.04 -17.13 0.96
CA GLY A 115 -0.60 -15.95 0.33
C GLY A 115 -0.10 -15.69 -1.07
N ILE A 116 -0.11 -14.44 -1.50
CA ILE A 116 0.29 -14.01 -2.84
C ILE A 116 1.41 -12.97 -2.74
N GLU A 117 2.44 -13.14 -3.54
CA GLU A 117 3.44 -12.11 -3.82
C GLU A 117 3.05 -11.35 -5.09
N VAL A 118 3.32 -10.06 -5.08
CA VAL A 118 3.15 -9.17 -6.23
C VAL A 118 4.47 -8.45 -6.47
N THR A 119 4.88 -8.42 -7.74
CA THR A 119 6.02 -7.62 -8.21
C THR A 119 5.55 -6.72 -9.35
N ALA A 120 5.78 -5.42 -9.22
CA ALA A 120 5.52 -4.43 -10.25
C ALA A 120 6.85 -3.93 -10.82
N THR A 121 7.00 -3.99 -12.14
CA THR A 121 8.12 -3.40 -12.88
C THR A 121 7.58 -2.29 -13.77
N VAL A 122 8.15 -1.10 -13.64
CA VAL A 122 7.75 0.09 -14.43
C VAL A 122 8.98 0.66 -15.12
N SER A 123 8.85 1.00 -16.40
CA SER A 123 9.92 1.64 -17.15
C SER A 123 9.41 2.82 -17.97
N ALA A 124 10.28 3.81 -18.14
CA ALA A 124 10.05 5.02 -18.95
C ALA A 124 11.37 5.79 -19.20
N THR A 125 11.37 6.64 -20.22
CA THR A 125 12.44 7.62 -20.47
C THR A 125 12.05 8.95 -19.85
N GLU A 126 12.51 9.19 -18.61
CA GLU A 126 12.03 10.32 -17.80
C GLU A 126 13.15 11.02 -17.01
N LYS A 127 12.84 12.21 -16.49
CA LYS A 127 13.76 13.07 -15.73
C LYS A 127 13.87 12.69 -14.25
N THR A 128 12.94 11.87 -13.74
CA THR A 128 12.90 11.40 -12.34
C THR A 128 12.72 9.88 -12.27
N GLY A 129 12.90 9.29 -11.09
CA GLY A 129 12.75 7.85 -10.89
C GLY A 129 11.28 7.40 -10.94
N LEU A 130 11.06 6.10 -11.10
CA LEU A 130 9.76 5.43 -11.21
C LEU A 130 9.41 4.62 -9.96
N GLU A 131 10.14 4.87 -8.87
CA GLU A 131 9.99 4.10 -7.63
C GLU A 131 8.57 4.22 -7.06
N MET A 132 7.98 5.43 -7.15
CA MET A 132 6.64 5.65 -6.61
C MET A 132 5.56 4.98 -7.47
N GLU A 133 5.72 4.95 -8.77
CA GLU A 133 4.85 4.25 -9.71
C GLU A 133 4.87 2.74 -9.43
N ALA A 134 6.05 2.16 -9.22
CA ALA A 134 6.19 0.74 -8.91
C ALA A 134 5.59 0.39 -7.52
N LEU A 135 5.84 1.22 -6.49
CA LEU A 135 5.27 1.04 -5.15
C LEU A 135 3.74 1.18 -5.15
N THR A 136 3.20 2.19 -5.84
CA THR A 136 1.76 2.40 -5.95
C THR A 136 1.09 1.22 -6.66
N ALA A 137 1.68 0.76 -7.78
CA ALA A 137 1.21 -0.42 -8.51
C ALA A 137 1.16 -1.67 -7.63
N THR A 138 2.25 -1.96 -6.91
CA THR A 138 2.34 -3.12 -6.00
C THR A 138 1.31 -3.03 -4.88
N THR A 139 1.18 -1.85 -4.24
CA THR A 139 0.27 -1.65 -3.10
C THR A 139 -1.18 -1.80 -3.51
N VAL A 140 -1.59 -1.17 -4.62
CA VAL A 140 -2.98 -1.24 -5.12
C VAL A 140 -3.32 -2.63 -5.62
N ALA A 141 -2.38 -3.35 -6.26
CA ALA A 141 -2.56 -4.76 -6.62
C ALA A 141 -2.84 -5.63 -5.38
N LEU A 142 -2.07 -5.47 -4.31
CA LEU A 142 -2.27 -6.18 -3.05
C LEU A 142 -3.61 -5.84 -2.37
N LEU A 143 -4.04 -4.57 -2.41
CA LEU A 143 -5.35 -4.14 -1.91
C LEU A 143 -6.50 -4.77 -2.70
N ASN A 144 -6.37 -4.91 -4.02
CA ASN A 144 -7.38 -5.59 -4.85
C ASN A 144 -7.47 -7.09 -4.54
N ILE A 145 -6.34 -7.75 -4.28
CA ILE A 145 -6.35 -9.14 -3.80
C ILE A 145 -7.12 -9.22 -2.49
N TRP A 146 -6.81 -8.33 -1.53
CA TRP A 146 -7.52 -8.28 -0.25
C TRP A 146 -9.04 -8.12 -0.44
N ASP A 147 -9.45 -7.14 -1.24
CA ASP A 147 -10.89 -6.91 -1.50
C ASP A 147 -11.57 -8.12 -2.12
N ALA A 148 -10.91 -8.79 -3.04
CA ALA A 148 -11.46 -9.98 -3.71
C ALA A 148 -11.70 -11.15 -2.75
N VAL A 149 -10.86 -11.30 -1.70
CA VAL A 149 -10.89 -12.47 -0.79
C VAL A 149 -11.32 -12.16 0.64
N LYS A 150 -11.58 -10.89 0.99
CA LYS A 150 -11.84 -10.46 2.39
C LYS A 150 -12.96 -11.21 3.08
N ALA A 151 -13.98 -11.70 2.33
CA ALA A 151 -15.09 -12.45 2.90
C ALA A 151 -14.61 -13.76 3.55
N TYR A 152 -13.58 -14.41 2.99
CA TYR A 152 -13.03 -15.69 3.49
C TYR A 152 -12.03 -15.51 4.63
N GLU A 153 -11.49 -14.30 4.78
CA GLU A 153 -10.43 -13.98 5.74
C GLU A 153 -10.94 -13.58 7.12
N LYS A 154 -12.23 -13.26 7.25
CA LYS A 154 -12.85 -12.88 8.53
C LYS A 154 -12.90 -14.04 9.53
N ASP A 155 -12.72 -13.71 10.82
CA ASP A 155 -13.07 -14.60 11.93
C ASP A 155 -14.56 -14.46 12.32
N SER A 156 -15.00 -15.17 13.36
CA SER A 156 -16.38 -15.10 13.88
C SER A 156 -16.78 -13.72 14.41
N ARG A 157 -15.81 -12.84 14.69
CA ARG A 157 -16.02 -11.45 15.12
C ARG A 157 -15.89 -10.44 13.98
N GLY A 158 -15.71 -10.91 12.73
CA GLY A 158 -15.52 -10.06 11.55
C GLY A 158 -14.13 -9.44 11.41
N GLN A 159 -13.14 -9.90 12.21
CA GLN A 159 -11.77 -9.38 12.19
C GLN A 159 -10.87 -10.18 11.25
N TYR A 160 -9.67 -9.67 10.96
CA TYR A 160 -8.68 -10.25 10.05
C TYR A 160 -7.39 -10.67 10.79
N PRO A 161 -7.42 -11.70 11.65
CA PRO A 161 -6.27 -12.02 12.51
C PRO A 161 -5.03 -12.51 11.74
N THR A 162 -5.22 -13.05 10.54
CA THR A 162 -4.14 -13.62 9.72
C THR A 162 -3.73 -12.70 8.58
N THR A 163 -4.72 -12.02 7.96
CA THR A 163 -4.54 -11.28 6.71
C THR A 163 -3.79 -9.98 6.95
N ARG A 164 -2.75 -9.75 6.17
CA ARG A 164 -1.98 -8.51 6.19
C ARG A 164 -1.18 -8.32 4.90
N ILE A 165 -1.07 -7.07 4.48
CA ILE A 165 -0.11 -6.66 3.44
C ILE A 165 1.20 -6.33 4.16
N GLN A 166 2.31 -6.81 3.64
CA GLN A 166 3.62 -6.65 4.27
C GLN A 166 4.75 -6.64 3.22
N ASP A 167 5.93 -6.17 3.65
CA ASP A 167 7.18 -6.19 2.88
C ASP A 167 7.10 -5.43 1.54
N VAL A 168 6.25 -4.39 1.47
CA VAL A 168 6.20 -3.52 0.29
C VAL A 168 7.47 -2.66 0.26
N ARG A 169 8.28 -2.84 -0.80
CA ARG A 169 9.56 -2.14 -0.95
C ARG A 169 9.99 -2.06 -2.40
N VAL A 170 10.86 -1.11 -2.69
CA VAL A 170 11.63 -1.10 -3.95
C VAL A 170 12.70 -2.18 -3.85
N VAL A 171 12.75 -3.07 -4.83
CA VAL A 171 13.72 -4.18 -4.89
C VAL A 171 14.83 -3.93 -5.89
N GLU A 172 14.56 -3.08 -6.90
CA GLU A 172 15.52 -2.72 -7.93
C GLU A 172 15.19 -1.34 -8.51
N LYS A 173 16.20 -0.59 -8.84
CA LYS A 173 16.10 0.59 -9.72
C LYS A 173 17.37 0.77 -10.53
N SER A 174 17.22 1.21 -11.78
CA SER A 174 18.32 1.53 -12.67
C SER A 174 18.07 2.82 -13.45
N LYS A 175 19.16 3.36 -13.98
CA LYS A 175 19.19 4.57 -14.81
C LYS A 175 20.21 4.37 -15.94
#